data_1dc8f8e301a0126cce5027dbdb3ecabc
#
_entry.id   1dc8f8e301a0126cce5027dbdb3ecabc
#
_cell.length_a   1.000
_cell.length_b   1.000
_cell.length_c   1.000
_cell.angle_alpha   90.00
_cell.angle_beta   90.00
_cell.angle_gamma   90.00
#
_symmetry.space_group_name_H-M   'P 1'
#
loop_
_entity.id
_entity.type
_entity.pdbx_description
1 polymer ?
#
loop_
_entity_poly.entity_id
_entity_poly.type
_entity_poly.pdbx_seq_one_letter_code
_entity_poly.pdbx_strand_id
1 'polypeptide(L)'
;MTKVLYVEHNDDNLYMLKTRLELRGGFEVLAAEDSEKGCRLAVTEHPDVILMDLEMPDDDRWEAVRRLKNDPQTRAIPIIGMSAHAVESEREKAIATGCDEFDVKPIEFESLVATIRRVVANPT
;
A
#
# COMPACT_ATOMS: atom_id res chain seq x y z
N MET A 1 -17.59 2.55 2.80
CA MET A 1 -16.37 3.36 2.61
C MET A 1 -15.15 2.44 2.59
N THR A 2 -14.27 2.62 1.63
CA THR A 2 -13.07 1.79 1.51
C THR A 2 -12.02 2.25 2.51
N LYS A 3 -11.53 1.33 3.32
CA LYS A 3 -10.50 1.63 4.31
C LYS A 3 -9.13 1.32 3.71
N VAL A 4 -8.29 2.35 3.61
CA VAL A 4 -6.96 2.28 3.01
C VAL A 4 -5.91 2.45 4.10
N LEU A 5 -4.96 1.52 4.17
CA LEU A 5 -3.79 1.71 5.02
C LEU A 5 -2.64 2.16 4.14
N TYR A 6 -2.08 3.33 4.41
CA TYR A 6 -0.99 3.88 3.63
C TYR A 6 0.28 3.92 4.47
N VAL A 7 1.30 3.16 4.06
CA VAL A 7 2.58 3.07 4.74
C VAL A 7 3.59 3.91 3.97
N GLU A 8 4.03 5.02 4.56
CA GLU A 8 4.88 6.01 3.89
C GLU A 8 5.70 6.74 4.95
N HIS A 9 7.01 6.81 4.76
CA HIS A 9 7.89 7.46 5.74
C HIS A 9 7.97 8.98 5.61
N ASN A 10 7.58 9.52 4.46
CA ASN A 10 7.62 10.98 4.22
C ASN A 10 6.29 11.61 4.62
N ASP A 11 6.33 12.48 5.63
CA ASP A 11 5.11 13.07 6.18
C ASP A 11 4.33 13.90 5.18
N ASP A 12 5.03 14.61 4.29
CA ASP A 12 4.35 15.43 3.28
C ASP A 12 3.62 14.57 2.26
N ASN A 13 4.25 13.48 1.81
CA ASN A 13 3.61 12.55 0.89
C ASN A 13 2.41 11.87 1.54
N LEU A 14 2.57 11.49 2.80
CA LEU A 14 1.52 10.85 3.56
C LEU A 14 0.30 11.76 3.69
N TYR A 15 0.54 13.00 4.11
CA TYR A 15 -0.53 13.98 4.29
C TYR A 15 -1.23 14.28 2.95
N MET A 16 -0.44 14.47 1.90
CA MET A 16 -0.97 14.85 0.60
C MET A 16 -1.90 13.77 0.02
N LEU A 17 -1.45 12.53 -0.01
CA LEU A 17 -2.26 11.46 -0.59
C LEU A 17 -3.47 11.14 0.28
N LYS A 18 -3.28 11.12 1.61
CA LYS A 18 -4.39 10.91 2.53
C LYS A 18 -5.47 11.96 2.31
N THR A 19 -5.07 13.23 2.25
CA THR A 19 -6.01 14.33 2.05
C THR A 19 -6.75 14.20 0.73
N ARG A 20 -6.03 13.89 -0.36
CA ARG A 20 -6.65 13.75 -1.67
C ARG A 20 -7.66 12.62 -1.72
N LEU A 21 -7.31 11.48 -1.13
CA LEU A 21 -8.24 10.34 -1.11
C LEU A 21 -9.48 10.66 -0.30
N GLU A 22 -9.31 11.27 0.86
CA GLU A 22 -10.45 11.58 1.73
C GLU A 22 -11.34 12.67 1.13
N LEU A 23 -10.76 13.67 0.47
CA LEU A 23 -11.54 14.70 -0.19
C LEU A 23 -12.31 14.17 -1.40
N ARG A 24 -11.74 13.19 -2.08
CA ARG A 24 -12.44 12.54 -3.18
C ARG A 24 -13.73 11.89 -2.73
N GLY A 25 -13.75 11.40 -1.49
CA GLY A 25 -14.92 10.72 -0.94
C GLY A 25 -14.88 9.22 -1.20
N GLY A 26 -15.44 8.46 -0.27
CA GLY A 26 -15.48 7.01 -0.36
C GLY A 26 -14.28 6.30 0.24
N PHE A 27 -13.31 7.04 0.80
CA PHE A 27 -12.10 6.47 1.38
C PHE A 27 -11.88 6.95 2.81
N GLU A 28 -11.51 6.03 3.66
CA GLU A 28 -10.98 6.33 5.00
C GLU A 28 -9.52 5.89 4.98
N VAL A 29 -8.58 6.80 5.27
CA VAL A 29 -7.16 6.50 5.17
C VAL A 29 -6.51 6.44 6.56
N LEU A 30 -5.90 5.29 6.84
CA LEU A 30 -5.07 5.10 8.02
C LEU A 30 -3.62 5.29 7.60
N ALA A 31 -2.87 6.03 8.39
CA ALA A 31 -1.49 6.37 8.05
C ALA A 31 -0.51 5.66 8.96
N ALA A 32 0.55 5.11 8.38
CA ALA A 32 1.65 4.51 9.13
C ALA A 32 2.96 5.03 8.56
N GLU A 33 3.79 5.60 9.42
CA GLU A 33 5.06 6.19 8.99
C GLU A 33 6.19 5.19 8.90
N ASP A 34 5.98 3.94 9.34
CA ASP A 34 6.98 2.89 9.20
C ASP A 34 6.32 1.53 9.03
N SER A 35 7.13 0.53 8.68
CA SER A 35 6.64 -0.82 8.40
C SER A 35 6.06 -1.51 9.62
N GLU A 36 6.65 -1.29 10.80
CA GLU A 36 6.17 -1.93 12.02
C GLU A 36 4.76 -1.46 12.37
N LYS A 37 4.53 -0.16 12.31
CA LYS A 37 3.20 0.40 12.56
C LYS A 37 2.22 -0.06 11.49
N GLY A 38 2.68 -0.13 10.23
CA GLY A 38 1.85 -0.61 9.14
C GLY A 38 1.36 -2.03 9.36
N CYS A 39 2.26 -2.93 9.73
CA CYS A 39 1.88 -4.31 9.99
C CYS A 39 0.93 -4.42 11.18
N ARG A 40 1.17 -3.63 12.22
CA ARG A 40 0.31 -3.65 13.40
C ARG A 40 -1.10 -3.16 13.07
N LEU A 41 -1.21 -2.07 12.30
CA LEU A 41 -2.52 -1.55 11.91
C LEU A 41 -3.25 -2.50 10.97
N ALA A 42 -2.52 -3.21 10.10
CA ALA A 42 -3.15 -4.19 9.23
C ALA A 42 -3.86 -5.27 10.03
N VAL A 43 -3.25 -5.72 11.12
CA VAL A 43 -3.84 -6.74 11.99
C VAL A 43 -5.03 -6.19 12.77
N THR A 44 -4.90 -4.99 13.33
CA THR A 44 -5.93 -4.44 14.22
C THR A 44 -7.10 -3.82 13.48
N GLU A 45 -6.85 -3.20 12.33
CA GLU A 45 -7.87 -2.43 11.61
C GLU A 45 -8.46 -3.16 10.41
N HIS A 46 -7.83 -4.21 9.93
CA HIS A 46 -8.29 -4.99 8.78
C HIS A 46 -8.67 -4.10 7.58
N PRO A 47 -7.72 -3.30 7.05
CA PRO A 47 -8.03 -2.44 5.91
C PRO A 47 -8.43 -3.24 4.67
N ASP A 48 -9.10 -2.58 3.75
CA ASP A 48 -9.50 -3.21 2.49
C ASP A 48 -8.35 -3.29 1.49
N VAL A 49 -7.36 -2.41 1.64
CA VAL A 49 -6.19 -2.37 0.76
C VAL A 49 -5.04 -1.70 1.52
N ILE A 50 -3.81 -2.10 1.18
CA ILE A 50 -2.59 -1.51 1.73
C ILE A 50 -1.80 -0.85 0.60
N LEU A 51 -1.48 0.43 0.75
CA LEU A 51 -0.55 1.12 -0.14
C LEU A 51 0.81 1.11 0.56
N MET A 52 1.78 0.43 -0.05
CA MET A 52 3.10 0.23 0.54
C MET A 52 4.16 0.99 -0.23
N ASP A 53 4.77 1.99 0.39
CA ASP A 53 5.90 2.70 -0.21
C ASP A 53 7.12 1.78 -0.18
N LEU A 54 7.61 1.42 -1.36
CA LEU A 54 8.76 0.53 -1.49
C LEU A 54 10.09 1.30 -1.45
N GLU A 55 10.05 2.59 -1.16
CA GLU A 55 11.24 3.42 -1.00
C GLU A 55 11.54 3.75 0.45
N MET A 56 11.07 2.92 1.37
CA MET A 56 11.40 3.06 2.78
C MET A 56 12.92 2.99 2.94
N PRO A 57 13.49 3.77 3.88
CA PRO A 57 14.95 3.93 3.94
C PRO A 57 15.74 2.69 4.35
N ASP A 58 15.09 1.68 4.86
CA ASP A 58 15.73 0.41 5.22
C ASP A 58 15.14 -0.72 4.36
N ASP A 59 15.63 -1.94 4.55
CA ASP A 59 15.15 -3.08 3.78
C ASP A 59 13.84 -3.65 4.31
N ASP A 60 13.23 -2.98 5.27
CA ASP A 60 12.03 -3.46 5.94
C ASP A 60 10.82 -3.53 5.01
N ARG A 61 10.86 -2.82 3.89
CA ARG A 61 9.74 -2.84 2.94
C ARG A 61 9.43 -4.25 2.43
N TRP A 62 10.46 -5.00 2.08
CA TRP A 62 10.25 -6.36 1.58
C TRP A 62 9.83 -7.31 2.69
N GLU A 63 10.44 -7.15 3.85
CA GLU A 63 10.08 -7.93 5.02
C GLU A 63 8.64 -7.67 5.44
N ALA A 64 8.21 -6.41 5.39
CA ALA A 64 6.84 -6.05 5.72
C ALA A 64 5.84 -6.73 4.79
N VAL A 65 6.12 -6.74 3.47
CA VAL A 65 5.25 -7.40 2.50
C VAL A 65 5.18 -8.90 2.78
N ARG A 66 6.34 -9.54 3.01
CA ARG A 66 6.36 -10.96 3.33
C ARG A 66 5.59 -11.28 4.60
N ARG A 67 5.80 -10.47 5.64
CA ARG A 67 5.13 -10.65 6.92
C ARG A 67 3.61 -10.56 6.77
N LEU A 68 3.13 -9.58 6.01
CA LEU A 68 1.70 -9.42 5.77
C LEU A 68 1.12 -10.61 5.00
N LYS A 69 1.85 -11.09 3.99
CA LYS A 69 1.35 -12.19 3.16
C LYS A 69 1.49 -13.56 3.83
N ASN A 70 2.34 -13.67 4.84
CA ASN A 70 2.50 -14.93 5.59
C ASN A 70 1.58 -15.02 6.81
N ASP A 71 0.95 -13.93 7.22
CA ASP A 71 0.06 -13.91 8.37
C ASP A 71 -1.37 -14.23 7.91
N PRO A 72 -2.00 -15.28 8.46
CA PRO A 72 -3.38 -15.61 8.07
C PRO A 72 -4.37 -14.48 8.29
N GLN A 73 -4.08 -13.55 9.20
CA GLN A 73 -4.98 -12.43 9.47
C GLN A 73 -4.89 -11.32 8.43
N THR A 74 -3.81 -11.24 7.66
CA THR A 74 -3.58 -10.14 6.72
C THR A 74 -3.32 -10.59 5.29
N ARG A 75 -3.05 -11.86 5.06
CA ARG A 75 -2.62 -12.32 3.73
C ARG A 75 -3.63 -12.08 2.61
N ALA A 76 -4.91 -11.97 2.94
CA ALA A 76 -5.95 -11.72 1.94
C ALA A 76 -6.10 -10.25 1.57
N ILE A 77 -5.45 -9.35 2.33
CA ILE A 77 -5.54 -7.92 2.06
C ILE A 77 -4.65 -7.59 0.85
N PRO A 78 -5.20 -6.99 -0.22
CA PRO A 78 -4.36 -6.65 -1.37
C PRO A 78 -3.35 -5.57 -1.03
N ILE A 79 -2.15 -5.68 -1.58
CA ILE A 79 -1.06 -4.74 -1.37
C ILE A 79 -0.67 -4.12 -2.71
N ILE A 80 -0.70 -2.79 -2.79
CA ILE A 80 -0.23 -2.05 -3.95
C ILE A 80 1.14 -1.46 -3.57
N GLY A 81 2.21 -1.96 -4.19
CA GLY A 81 3.54 -1.43 -3.97
C GLY A 81 3.75 -0.19 -4.83
N MET A 82 4.44 0.82 -4.29
CA MET A 82 4.70 2.07 -5.01
C MET A 82 6.19 2.39 -4.95
N SER A 83 6.79 2.73 -6.09
CA SER A 83 8.21 3.02 -6.18
C SER A 83 8.50 4.02 -7.29
N ALA A 84 9.53 4.86 -7.12
CA ALA A 84 10.03 5.73 -8.18
C ALA A 84 10.91 4.97 -9.17
N HIS A 85 11.29 3.73 -8.85
CA HIS A 85 12.16 2.92 -9.70
C HIS A 85 11.30 2.09 -10.67
N ALA A 86 11.15 2.61 -11.90
CA ALA A 86 10.27 2.01 -12.91
C ALA A 86 10.97 0.91 -13.71
N VAL A 87 11.99 0.25 -13.13
CA VAL A 87 12.68 -0.83 -13.81
C VAL A 87 11.94 -2.15 -13.60
N GLU A 88 11.99 -3.00 -14.61
CA GLU A 88 11.25 -4.27 -14.59
C GLU A 88 11.67 -5.16 -13.41
N SER A 89 12.95 -5.15 -13.04
CA SER A 89 13.42 -5.96 -11.93
C SER A 89 12.79 -5.55 -10.59
N GLU A 90 12.52 -4.27 -10.39
CA GLU A 90 11.86 -3.79 -9.18
C GLU A 90 10.41 -4.26 -9.14
N ARG A 91 9.72 -4.16 -10.27
CA ARG A 91 8.35 -4.63 -10.40
C ARG A 91 8.27 -6.13 -10.15
N GLU A 92 9.17 -6.89 -10.79
CA GLU A 92 9.19 -8.34 -10.62
C GLU A 92 9.41 -8.74 -9.18
N LYS A 93 10.32 -8.05 -8.48
CA LYS A 93 10.59 -8.33 -7.08
C LYS A 93 9.38 -8.01 -6.21
N ALA A 94 8.69 -6.90 -6.49
CA ALA A 94 7.49 -6.53 -5.73
C ALA A 94 6.41 -7.61 -5.85
N ILE A 95 6.13 -8.04 -7.06
CA ILE A 95 5.11 -9.06 -7.31
C ILE A 95 5.53 -10.40 -6.71
N ALA A 96 6.80 -10.79 -6.89
CA ALA A 96 7.31 -12.05 -6.36
C ALA A 96 7.28 -12.07 -4.83
N THR A 97 7.45 -10.92 -4.19
CA THR A 97 7.43 -10.82 -2.73
C THR A 97 6.01 -10.89 -2.17
N GLY A 98 5.01 -10.51 -2.97
CA GLY A 98 3.62 -10.63 -2.56
C GLY A 98 2.73 -9.43 -2.85
N CYS A 99 3.25 -8.38 -3.48
CA CYS A 99 2.41 -7.26 -3.88
C CYS A 99 1.45 -7.71 -4.97
N ASP A 100 0.21 -7.29 -4.86
CA ASP A 100 -0.83 -7.63 -5.85
C ASP A 100 -0.78 -6.71 -7.06
N GLU A 101 -0.30 -5.48 -6.86
CA GLU A 101 -0.14 -4.49 -7.91
C GLU A 101 1.11 -3.67 -7.63
N PHE A 102 1.64 -3.03 -8.67
CA PHE A 102 2.83 -2.18 -8.56
C PHE A 102 2.56 -0.89 -9.31
N ASP A 103 2.77 0.24 -8.64
CA ASP A 103 2.55 1.54 -9.23
C ASP A 103 3.83 2.36 -9.19
N VAL A 104 4.01 3.26 -10.15
CA VAL A 104 5.25 4.03 -10.32
C VAL A 104 5.01 5.47 -9.89
N LYS A 105 5.93 6.02 -9.12
CA LYS A 105 5.89 7.43 -8.73
C LYS A 105 6.47 8.30 -9.86
N PRO A 106 6.00 9.52 -10.05
CA PRO A 106 4.92 10.16 -9.29
C PRO A 106 3.58 9.50 -9.57
N ILE A 107 2.79 9.32 -8.52
CA ILE A 107 1.51 8.61 -8.63
C ILE A 107 0.52 9.47 -9.40
N GLU A 108 -0.10 8.87 -10.44
CA GLU A 108 -1.21 9.51 -11.11
C GLU A 108 -2.47 9.16 -10.31
N PHE A 109 -3.10 10.17 -9.73
CA PHE A 109 -4.14 9.97 -8.72
C PHE A 109 -5.34 9.17 -9.20
N GLU A 110 -5.90 9.51 -10.37
CA GLU A 110 -7.08 8.80 -10.84
C GLU A 110 -6.77 7.36 -11.22
N SER A 111 -5.56 7.11 -11.70
CA SER A 111 -5.09 5.75 -11.98
C SER A 111 -4.99 4.94 -10.69
N LEU A 112 -4.46 5.57 -9.63
CA LEU A 112 -4.38 4.91 -8.32
C LEU A 112 -5.77 4.58 -7.78
N VAL A 113 -6.70 5.52 -7.88
CA VAL A 113 -8.08 5.28 -7.43
C VAL A 113 -8.68 4.09 -8.17
N ALA A 114 -8.47 4.02 -9.49
CA ALA A 114 -8.97 2.91 -10.30
C ALA A 114 -8.35 1.58 -9.87
N THR A 115 -7.04 1.58 -9.58
CA THR A 115 -6.34 0.38 -9.13
C THR A 115 -6.88 -0.08 -7.77
N ILE A 116 -7.06 0.85 -6.83
CA ILE A 116 -7.62 0.53 -5.52
C ILE A 116 -8.99 -0.13 -5.69
N ARG A 117 -9.86 0.47 -6.48
CA ARG A 117 -11.20 -0.06 -6.69
C ARG A 117 -11.19 -1.44 -7.32
N ARG A 118 -10.26 -1.66 -8.27
CA ARG A 118 -10.14 -2.95 -8.92
C ARG A 118 -9.71 -4.06 -7.95
N VAL A 119 -8.69 -3.81 -7.13
CA VAL A 119 -8.19 -4.85 -6.22
C VAL A 119 -9.15 -5.11 -5.07
N VAL A 120 -9.90 -4.10 -4.64
CA VAL A 120 -10.90 -4.26 -3.59
C VAL A 120 -12.11 -5.03 -4.12
N ALA A 121 -12.51 -4.78 -5.36
CA ALA A 121 -13.66 -5.44 -5.97
C ALA A 121 -13.40 -6.91 -6.30
N ASN A 122 -12.14 -7.30 -6.52
CA ASN A 122 -11.76 -8.65 -6.88
C ASN A 122 -10.79 -9.25 -5.87
N PRO A 123 -11.22 -9.45 -4.63
CA PRO A 123 -10.36 -10.11 -3.64
C PRO A 123 -10.24 -11.57 -4.01
N THR A 124 -9.04 -12.05 -4.20
CA THR A 124 -8.80 -13.47 -4.49
C THR A 124 -8.27 -14.18 -3.28
#